data_97798891003c7b5efe6b3f7494468871
#
_entry.id   97798891003c7b5efe6b3f7494468871
#
_cell.length_a   1.000
_cell.length_b   1.000
_cell.length_c   1.000
_cell.angle_alpha   90.00
_cell.angle_beta   90.00
_cell.angle_gamma   90.00
#
_symmetry.space_group_name_H-M   'P 1'
#
loop_
_entity.id
_entity.type
_entity.pdbx_description
1 polymer ?
#
loop_
_entity_poly.entity_id
_entity_poly.type
_entity_poly.pdbx_seq_one_letter_code
_entity_poly.pdbx_strand_id
1 'polypeptide(L)'
;LDMLAQQNRILAGMTFPKEQLVTAKGKKVLVIGGGDTGSDCIGTSNRQGALSVTQIEIMPQPPVGQNPATPWPQFPVVLKTTSSHEEGCSRLWSLATRKFLGKNGKVCGVEVEPVEWTPGPDGGRPVMKPTGKVEVIEADLVLLAMGFLKPEHPQFAENVFVAGDAASGASLVVRAIASGRKAATDIDSYLNK
;
A
#
# COMPACT_ATOMS: atom_id res chain seq x y z
N LEU A 1 7.36 4.38 -1.42
CA LEU A 1 8.04 4.01 -2.70
C LEU A 1 9.55 4.27 -2.68
N ASP A 2 10.05 5.28 -1.95
CA ASP A 2 11.45 5.75 -2.01
C ASP A 2 12.46 4.63 -1.74
N MET A 3 12.26 3.82 -0.69
CA MET A 3 13.11 2.69 -0.37
C MET A 3 13.15 1.64 -1.50
N LEU A 4 12.01 1.30 -2.09
CA LEU A 4 11.91 0.31 -3.17
C LEU A 4 12.57 0.83 -4.45
N ALA A 5 12.29 2.08 -4.82
CA ALA A 5 12.91 2.72 -5.98
C ALA A 5 14.43 2.85 -5.80
N GLN A 6 14.90 3.21 -4.60
CA GLN A 6 16.33 3.27 -4.29
C GLN A 6 16.97 1.88 -4.39
N GLN A 7 16.32 0.84 -3.87
CA GLN A 7 16.83 -0.53 -3.96
C GLN A 7 16.96 -1.00 -5.41
N ASN A 8 15.98 -0.71 -6.27
CA ASN A 8 16.03 -1.04 -7.68
C ASN A 8 17.19 -0.32 -8.39
N ARG A 9 17.45 0.95 -8.07
CA ARG A 9 18.58 1.70 -8.62
C ARG A 9 19.92 1.13 -8.15
N ILE A 10 20.02 0.70 -6.87
CA ILE A 10 21.22 0.04 -6.35
C ILE A 10 21.48 -1.28 -7.10
N LEU A 11 20.46 -2.08 -7.34
CA LEU A 11 20.56 -3.32 -8.13
C LEU A 11 20.98 -3.04 -9.59
N ALA A 12 20.61 -1.89 -10.13
CA ALA A 12 21.06 -1.42 -11.44
C ALA A 12 22.48 -0.79 -11.43
N GLY A 13 23.22 -0.90 -10.31
CA GLY A 13 24.61 -0.43 -10.21
C GLY A 13 24.78 1.02 -9.73
N MET A 14 23.70 1.71 -9.35
CA MET A 14 23.81 3.07 -8.80
C MET A 14 24.32 3.05 -7.35
N THR A 15 25.11 4.04 -6.99
CA THR A 15 25.57 4.25 -5.62
C THR A 15 24.91 5.48 -5.01
N PHE A 16 24.67 5.45 -3.71
CA PHE A 16 24.09 6.55 -2.95
C PHE A 16 24.98 6.91 -1.76
N PRO A 17 25.09 8.18 -1.38
CA PRO A 17 25.70 8.59 -0.13
C PRO A 17 24.97 7.95 1.06
N LYS A 18 25.71 7.62 2.13
CA LYS A 18 25.14 6.96 3.32
C LYS A 18 23.98 7.74 3.96
N GLU A 19 24.04 9.06 3.89
CA GLU A 19 23.03 9.98 4.44
C GLU A 19 21.71 9.93 3.69
N GLN A 20 21.74 9.50 2.43
CA GLN A 20 20.56 9.38 1.57
C GLN A 20 20.00 7.96 1.54
N LEU A 21 20.69 7.00 2.16
CA LEU A 21 20.27 5.62 2.15
C LEU A 21 19.11 5.37 3.14
N VAL A 22 17.97 4.99 2.58
CA VAL A 22 16.87 4.39 3.35
C VAL A 22 17.14 2.90 3.43
N THR A 23 17.59 2.42 4.58
CA THR A 23 17.95 1.00 4.78
C THR A 23 17.26 0.43 6.01
N ALA A 24 16.84 -0.82 5.90
CA ALA A 24 16.26 -1.61 6.98
C ALA A 24 17.33 -2.36 7.80
N LYS A 25 18.59 -2.34 7.37
CA LYS A 25 19.66 -3.10 8.02
C LYS A 25 19.78 -2.79 9.51
N GLY A 26 19.61 -3.85 10.33
CA GLY A 26 19.72 -3.75 11.79
C GLY A 26 18.61 -2.94 12.47
N LYS A 27 17.45 -2.76 11.80
CA LYS A 27 16.33 -1.97 12.30
C LYS A 27 15.09 -2.82 12.57
N LYS A 28 14.27 -2.38 13.53
CA LYS A 28 12.88 -2.80 13.66
C LYS A 28 12.06 -2.04 12.63
N VAL A 29 11.47 -2.75 11.68
CA VAL A 29 10.72 -2.16 10.57
C VAL A 29 9.23 -2.36 10.78
N LEU A 30 8.46 -1.28 10.67
CA LEU A 30 7.00 -1.32 10.64
C LEU A 30 6.52 -0.95 9.23
N VAL A 31 5.74 -1.84 8.61
CA VAL A 31 5.07 -1.62 7.33
C VAL A 31 3.59 -1.36 7.59
N ILE A 32 3.07 -0.22 7.15
CA ILE A 32 1.67 0.15 7.29
C ILE A 32 0.97 -0.04 5.96
N GLY A 33 0.09 -1.03 5.88
CA GLY A 33 -0.67 -1.42 4.70
C GLY A 33 -0.41 -2.85 4.24
N GLY A 34 -1.47 -3.55 3.83
CA GLY A 34 -1.48 -4.98 3.51
C GLY A 34 -1.44 -5.34 2.03
N GLY A 35 -1.26 -4.36 1.14
CA GLY A 35 -1.23 -4.57 -0.32
C GLY A 35 0.14 -5.02 -0.86
N ASP A 36 0.25 -5.12 -2.18
CA ASP A 36 1.46 -5.60 -2.87
C ASP A 36 2.70 -4.74 -2.55
N THR A 37 2.54 -3.40 -2.48
CA THR A 37 3.63 -2.49 -2.04
C THR A 37 4.11 -2.81 -0.63
N GLY A 38 3.20 -3.18 0.29
CA GLY A 38 3.56 -3.62 1.64
C GLY A 38 4.37 -4.91 1.61
N SER A 39 3.95 -5.88 0.79
CA SER A 39 4.67 -7.13 0.56
C SER A 39 6.10 -6.88 0.05
N ASP A 40 6.27 -6.00 -0.95
CA ASP A 40 7.59 -5.63 -1.47
C ASP A 40 8.47 -4.96 -0.40
N CYS A 41 7.88 -4.12 0.45
CA CYS A 41 8.57 -3.52 1.58
C CYS A 41 9.06 -4.57 2.58
N ILE A 42 8.26 -5.60 2.87
CA ILE A 42 8.63 -6.71 3.76
C ILE A 42 9.84 -7.47 3.22
N GLY A 43 9.73 -8.00 1.99
CA GLY A 43 10.82 -8.77 1.37
C GLY A 43 12.11 -7.94 1.24
N THR A 44 11.99 -6.69 0.80
CA THR A 44 13.15 -5.79 0.71
C THR A 44 13.80 -5.56 2.08
N SER A 45 13.00 -5.36 3.14
CA SER A 45 13.51 -5.16 4.50
C SER A 45 14.24 -6.39 5.04
N ASN A 46 13.68 -7.59 4.83
CA ASN A 46 14.31 -8.85 5.20
C ASN A 46 15.65 -9.04 4.49
N ARG A 47 15.70 -8.85 3.17
CA ARG A 47 16.92 -8.98 2.36
C ARG A 47 17.98 -7.94 2.70
N GLN A 48 17.59 -6.77 3.20
CA GLN A 48 18.51 -5.77 3.74
C GLN A 48 19.02 -6.10 5.15
N GLY A 49 18.51 -7.14 5.82
CA GLY A 49 18.92 -7.55 7.16
C GLY A 49 18.25 -6.75 8.28
N ALA A 50 16.95 -6.55 8.20
CA ALA A 50 16.14 -6.02 9.31
C ALA A 50 16.25 -6.93 10.55
N LEU A 51 16.18 -6.34 11.75
CA LEU A 51 16.08 -7.10 13.02
C LEU A 51 14.72 -7.77 13.15
N SER A 52 13.68 -7.06 12.75
CA SER A 52 12.32 -7.57 12.72
C SER A 52 11.52 -6.78 11.68
N VAL A 53 10.51 -7.43 11.10
CA VAL A 53 9.55 -6.78 10.22
C VAL A 53 8.15 -7.06 10.76
N THR A 54 7.39 -6.01 11.02
CA THR A 54 5.98 -6.07 11.42
C THR A 54 5.15 -5.35 10.37
N GLN A 55 4.05 -5.96 9.93
CA GLN A 55 3.07 -5.35 9.05
C GLN A 55 1.78 -5.13 9.83
N ILE A 56 1.19 -3.94 9.71
CA ILE A 56 -0.14 -3.65 10.26
C ILE A 56 -1.11 -3.28 9.14
N GLU A 57 -2.35 -3.71 9.30
CA GLU A 57 -3.45 -3.41 8.39
C GLU A 57 -4.65 -2.91 9.19
N ILE A 58 -5.29 -1.86 8.69
CA ILE A 58 -6.48 -1.29 9.32
C ILE A 58 -7.71 -2.17 9.16
N MET A 59 -7.77 -2.93 8.06
CA MET A 59 -8.86 -3.86 7.78
C MET A 59 -8.75 -5.13 8.63
N PRO A 60 -9.87 -5.83 8.87
CA PRO A 60 -9.84 -7.16 9.49
C PRO A 60 -9.03 -8.15 8.65
N GLN A 61 -8.52 -9.18 9.31
CA GLN A 61 -7.86 -10.27 8.60
C GLN A 61 -8.84 -10.92 7.62
N PRO A 62 -8.49 -10.97 6.32
CA PRO A 62 -9.32 -11.68 5.34
C PRO A 62 -9.36 -13.18 5.65
N PRO A 63 -10.44 -13.88 5.26
CA PRO A 63 -10.52 -15.32 5.44
C PRO A 63 -9.50 -16.07 4.58
N VAL A 64 -9.10 -17.24 5.04
CA VAL A 64 -8.30 -18.18 4.27
C VAL A 64 -9.21 -18.95 3.31
N GLY A 65 -8.86 -18.96 2.02
CA GLY A 65 -9.66 -19.67 1.00
C GLY A 65 -10.84 -18.84 0.47
N GLN A 66 -11.96 -19.49 0.20
CA GLN A 66 -13.12 -18.80 -0.39
C GLN A 66 -13.77 -17.84 0.60
N ASN A 67 -14.14 -16.66 0.09
CA ASN A 67 -14.88 -15.67 0.84
C ASN A 67 -16.31 -15.56 0.30
N PRO A 68 -17.32 -16.00 1.07
CA PRO A 68 -18.73 -15.90 0.64
C PRO A 68 -19.21 -14.46 0.42
N ALA A 69 -18.58 -13.47 1.04
CA ALA A 69 -18.92 -12.05 0.86
C ALA A 69 -18.43 -11.48 -0.48
N THR A 70 -17.51 -12.18 -1.15
CA THR A 70 -16.99 -11.78 -2.47
C THR A 70 -16.98 -12.97 -3.44
N PRO A 71 -18.21 -13.51 -3.80
CA PRO A 71 -18.29 -14.63 -4.72
C PRO A 71 -17.88 -14.21 -6.15
N TRP A 72 -17.45 -15.20 -6.93
CA TRP A 72 -17.23 -14.94 -8.37
C TRP A 72 -18.50 -14.34 -9.02
N PRO A 73 -18.40 -13.30 -9.89
CA PRO A 73 -17.21 -12.75 -10.54
C PRO A 73 -16.54 -11.57 -9.78
N GLN A 74 -16.83 -11.36 -8.52
CA GLN A 74 -16.20 -10.30 -7.75
C GLN A 74 -14.73 -10.62 -7.48
N PHE A 75 -13.91 -9.56 -7.30
CA PHE A 75 -12.53 -9.75 -6.89
C PHE A 75 -12.46 -10.36 -5.49
N PRO A 76 -11.81 -11.51 -5.31
CA PRO A 76 -11.83 -12.23 -4.05
C PRO A 76 -11.03 -11.49 -2.96
N VAL A 77 -11.70 -11.15 -1.87
CA VAL A 77 -11.06 -10.61 -0.66
C VAL A 77 -10.67 -11.79 0.24
N VAL A 78 -9.49 -12.35 0.03
CA VAL A 78 -8.95 -13.49 0.77
C VAL A 78 -7.57 -13.17 1.30
N LEU A 79 -7.13 -13.88 2.35
CA LEU A 79 -5.79 -13.73 2.89
C LEU A 79 -4.76 -14.17 1.85
N LYS A 80 -3.98 -13.21 1.38
CA LYS A 80 -2.86 -13.46 0.48
C LYS A 80 -1.57 -13.54 1.28
N THR A 81 -0.79 -14.59 1.06
CA THR A 81 0.58 -14.73 1.55
C THR A 81 1.48 -14.83 0.33
N THR A 82 2.43 -13.92 0.23
CA THR A 82 3.41 -13.89 -0.87
C THR A 82 4.73 -14.48 -0.39
N SER A 83 5.63 -14.78 -1.32
CA SER A 83 7.00 -15.21 -0.99
C SER A 83 7.72 -14.20 -0.08
N SER A 84 7.47 -12.91 -0.23
CA SER A 84 8.03 -11.89 0.66
C SER A 84 7.55 -12.01 2.11
N HIS A 85 6.29 -12.40 2.34
CA HIS A 85 5.80 -12.69 3.70
C HIS A 85 6.44 -13.94 4.27
N GLU A 86 6.74 -14.95 3.44
CA GLU A 86 7.38 -16.20 3.85
C GLU A 86 8.85 -16.01 4.25
N GLU A 87 9.51 -14.93 3.80
CA GLU A 87 10.84 -14.54 4.25
C GLU A 87 10.88 -14.11 5.74
N GLY A 88 9.71 -13.84 6.36
CA GLY A 88 9.56 -13.52 7.77
C GLY A 88 8.87 -12.18 8.00
N CYS A 89 7.71 -12.23 8.68
CA CYS A 89 6.96 -11.02 9.03
C CYS A 89 5.89 -11.34 10.08
N SER A 90 5.79 -10.50 11.11
CA SER A 90 4.62 -10.48 11.99
C SER A 90 3.53 -9.65 11.34
N ARG A 91 2.34 -10.22 11.14
CA ARG A 91 1.20 -9.54 10.50
C ARG A 91 0.09 -9.32 11.51
N LEU A 92 -0.37 -8.08 11.64
CA LEU A 92 -1.41 -7.65 12.57
C LEU A 92 -2.50 -6.92 11.79
N TRP A 93 -3.75 -7.18 12.16
CA TRP A 93 -4.94 -6.62 11.49
C TRP A 93 -5.80 -5.83 12.46
N SER A 94 -6.74 -5.05 11.91
CA SER A 94 -7.65 -4.19 12.67
C SER A 94 -6.90 -3.22 13.57
N LEU A 95 -5.81 -2.63 13.08
CA LEU A 95 -4.98 -1.65 13.79
C LEU A 95 -4.93 -0.33 13.04
N ALA A 96 -5.45 0.72 13.66
CA ALA A 96 -5.34 2.09 13.16
C ALA A 96 -4.08 2.76 13.68
N THR A 97 -3.36 3.46 12.82
CA THR A 97 -2.24 4.32 13.22
C THR A 97 -2.78 5.61 13.82
N ARG A 98 -2.31 5.97 15.02
CA ARG A 98 -2.71 7.18 15.74
C ARG A 98 -1.66 8.27 15.64
N LYS A 99 -0.40 7.92 15.92
CA LYS A 99 0.68 8.88 16.00
C LYS A 99 2.04 8.23 15.79
N PHE A 100 2.94 8.94 15.12
CA PHE A 100 4.34 8.58 15.05
C PHE A 100 5.10 9.17 16.24
N LEU A 101 5.90 8.34 16.91
CA LEU A 101 6.76 8.75 18.02
C LEU A 101 8.17 8.97 17.50
N GLY A 102 8.77 10.07 17.93
CA GLY A 102 10.11 10.45 17.53
C GLY A 102 11.00 10.85 18.68
N LYS A 103 12.29 10.55 18.55
CA LYS A 103 13.32 10.99 19.47
C LYS A 103 14.54 11.44 18.67
N ASN A 104 15.07 12.63 18.97
CA ASN A 104 16.24 13.20 18.29
C ASN A 104 16.11 13.24 16.76
N GLY A 105 14.93 13.61 16.25
CA GLY A 105 14.66 13.69 14.80
C GLY A 105 14.50 12.35 14.07
N LYS A 106 14.42 11.23 14.81
CA LYS A 106 14.22 9.89 14.24
C LYS A 106 12.96 9.26 14.81
N VAL A 107 12.27 8.45 14.01
CA VAL A 107 11.15 7.64 14.49
C VAL A 107 11.68 6.59 15.47
N CYS A 108 10.95 6.35 16.56
CA CYS A 108 11.27 5.33 17.55
C CYS A 108 10.07 4.40 17.84
N GLY A 109 8.90 4.70 17.31
CA GLY A 109 7.70 3.88 17.45
C GLY A 109 6.47 4.52 16.84
N VAL A 110 5.39 3.78 16.87
CA VAL A 110 4.08 4.22 16.38
C VAL A 110 3.01 3.84 17.40
N GLU A 111 2.20 4.80 17.80
CA GLU A 111 0.98 4.54 18.55
C GLU A 111 -0.07 3.97 17.59
N VAL A 112 -0.59 2.80 17.94
CA VAL A 112 -1.65 2.11 17.22
C VAL A 112 -2.83 1.86 18.13
N GLU A 113 -3.99 1.72 17.57
CA GLU A 113 -5.22 1.45 18.30
C GLU A 113 -6.02 0.36 17.59
N PRO A 114 -6.41 -0.73 18.29
CA PRO A 114 -7.31 -1.72 17.74
C PRO A 114 -8.65 -1.08 17.34
N VAL A 115 -9.17 -1.51 16.21
CA VAL A 115 -10.44 -1.04 15.67
C VAL A 115 -11.41 -2.18 15.44
N GLU A 116 -12.67 -1.91 15.68
CA GLU A 116 -13.77 -2.81 15.37
C GLU A 116 -14.49 -2.32 14.11
N TRP A 117 -14.85 -3.26 13.25
CA TRP A 117 -15.59 -2.99 12.03
C TRP A 117 -17.01 -3.53 12.16
N THR A 118 -18.00 -2.66 12.00
CA THR A 118 -19.42 -3.04 12.00
C THR A 118 -20.01 -2.83 10.62
N PRO A 119 -21.00 -3.65 10.20
CA PRO A 119 -21.73 -3.37 8.98
C PRO A 119 -22.29 -1.95 9.00
N GLY A 120 -22.20 -1.28 7.86
CA GLY A 120 -22.79 0.04 7.72
C GLY A 120 -24.32 -0.01 7.75
N PRO A 121 -24.99 1.14 8.00
CA PRO A 121 -26.44 1.23 7.89
C PRO A 121 -26.89 0.77 6.49
N ASP A 122 -27.99 0.03 6.44
CA ASP A 122 -28.65 -0.44 5.21
C ASP A 122 -27.73 -1.23 4.24
N GLY A 123 -26.74 -1.96 4.78
CA GLY A 123 -25.77 -2.70 3.98
C GLY A 123 -24.72 -1.82 3.29
N GLY A 124 -24.59 -0.56 3.69
CA GLY A 124 -23.59 0.38 3.20
C GLY A 124 -22.15 0.04 3.61
N ARG A 125 -21.23 0.99 3.43
CA ARG A 125 -19.81 0.79 3.77
C ARG A 125 -19.66 0.47 5.24
N PRO A 126 -18.80 -0.52 5.60
CA PRO A 126 -18.50 -0.83 7.00
C PRO A 126 -18.02 0.42 7.75
N VAL A 127 -18.43 0.52 9.01
CA VAL A 127 -18.05 1.63 9.90
C VAL A 127 -16.96 1.16 10.85
N MET A 128 -15.89 1.92 10.90
CA MET A 128 -14.78 1.69 11.81
C MET A 128 -15.02 2.38 13.15
N LYS A 129 -14.82 1.66 14.25
CA LYS A 129 -14.92 2.18 15.62
C LYS A 129 -13.63 1.90 16.39
N PRO A 130 -12.90 2.94 16.83
CA PRO A 130 -11.75 2.78 17.71
C PRO A 130 -12.16 2.19 19.06
N THR A 131 -11.30 1.35 19.66
CA THR A 131 -11.56 0.69 20.96
C THR A 131 -11.15 1.53 22.17
N GLY A 132 -10.40 2.60 21.98
CA GLY A 132 -9.83 3.44 23.04
C GLY A 132 -8.54 2.89 23.67
N LYS A 133 -8.07 1.72 23.24
CA LYS A 133 -6.85 1.09 23.77
C LYS A 133 -5.66 1.40 22.88
N VAL A 134 -4.81 2.34 23.29
CA VAL A 134 -3.63 2.71 22.54
C VAL A 134 -2.43 1.85 22.97
N GLU A 135 -1.73 1.29 22.00
CA GLU A 135 -0.52 0.50 22.18
C GLU A 135 0.62 1.11 21.35
N VAL A 136 1.87 0.82 21.72
CA VAL A 136 3.04 1.31 20.99
C VAL A 136 3.76 0.13 20.34
N ILE A 137 3.96 0.24 19.02
CA ILE A 137 4.85 -0.65 18.27
C ILE A 137 6.18 0.08 18.09
N GLU A 138 7.26 -0.48 18.65
CA GLU A 138 8.61 0.07 18.46
C GLU A 138 9.04 -0.09 17.00
N ALA A 139 9.58 0.97 16.42
CA ALA A 139 10.09 0.96 15.05
C ALA A 139 11.17 1.99 14.83
N ASP A 140 12.27 1.56 14.19
CA ASP A 140 13.37 2.43 13.76
C ASP A 140 13.20 2.91 12.32
N LEU A 141 12.30 2.25 11.58
CA LEU A 141 11.92 2.58 10.21
C LEU A 141 10.43 2.27 10.02
N VAL A 142 9.69 3.24 9.49
CA VAL A 142 8.28 3.06 9.15
C VAL A 142 8.11 3.25 7.65
N LEU A 143 7.50 2.27 6.99
CA LEU A 143 7.24 2.25 5.56
C LEU A 143 5.73 2.37 5.32
N LEU A 144 5.33 3.46 4.67
CA LEU A 144 3.93 3.73 4.35
C LEU A 144 3.57 3.06 3.02
N ALA A 145 2.69 2.06 3.07
CA ALA A 145 2.22 1.28 1.94
C ALA A 145 0.69 1.26 1.83
N MET A 146 0.07 2.40 2.15
CA MET A 146 -1.38 2.58 2.29
C MET A 146 -2.12 2.86 0.97
N GLY A 147 -1.48 2.63 -0.18
CA GLY A 147 -2.00 2.91 -1.50
C GLY A 147 -1.72 4.33 -1.99
N PHE A 148 -2.33 4.68 -3.11
CA PHE A 148 -2.18 5.96 -3.79
C PHE A 148 -3.48 6.75 -3.73
N LEU A 149 -3.39 8.08 -3.65
CA LEU A 149 -4.57 8.94 -3.63
C LEU A 149 -5.15 9.13 -5.05
N LYS A 150 -4.27 9.48 -6.00
CA LYS A 150 -4.63 9.72 -7.42
C LYS A 150 -3.36 9.77 -8.28
N PRO A 151 -3.48 9.65 -9.59
CA PRO A 151 -2.38 9.94 -10.50
C PRO A 151 -1.96 11.41 -10.38
N GLU A 152 -0.67 11.65 -10.47
CA GLU A 152 -0.09 12.99 -10.61
C GLU A 152 0.28 13.19 -12.07
N HIS A 153 -0.32 14.14 -12.72
CA HIS A 153 0.04 14.54 -14.07
C HIS A 153 -0.09 16.05 -14.23
N PRO A 154 0.70 16.65 -15.12
CA PRO A 154 0.61 18.07 -15.41
C PRO A 154 -0.75 18.40 -16.05
N GLN A 155 -1.07 19.67 -16.11
CA GLN A 155 -2.17 20.15 -16.93
C GLN A 155 -1.83 19.91 -18.40
N PHE A 156 -2.60 19.05 -19.07
CA PHE A 156 -2.40 18.72 -20.47
C PHE A 156 -3.12 19.73 -21.37
N ALA A 157 -2.62 19.88 -22.61
CA ALA A 157 -3.30 20.61 -23.66
C ALA A 157 -4.57 19.84 -24.12
N GLU A 158 -5.50 20.52 -24.77
CA GLU A 158 -6.79 19.97 -25.21
C GLU A 158 -6.68 18.77 -26.18
N ASN A 159 -5.56 18.67 -26.88
CA ASN A 159 -5.27 17.60 -27.80
C ASN A 159 -4.54 16.40 -27.17
N VAL A 160 -4.42 16.36 -25.84
CA VAL A 160 -3.82 15.25 -25.09
C VAL A 160 -4.91 14.46 -24.36
N PHE A 161 -5.01 13.19 -24.69
CA PHE A 161 -5.99 12.27 -24.13
C PHE A 161 -5.30 11.28 -23.18
N VAL A 162 -5.81 11.12 -21.97
CA VAL A 162 -5.23 10.25 -20.94
C VAL A 162 -6.15 9.06 -20.71
N ALA A 163 -5.58 7.86 -20.63
CA ALA A 163 -6.34 6.62 -20.42
C ALA A 163 -5.69 5.69 -19.39
N GLY A 164 -6.44 4.69 -18.96
CA GLY A 164 -5.98 3.66 -18.03
C GLY A 164 -5.62 4.22 -16.66
N ASP A 165 -4.60 3.64 -16.04
CA ASP A 165 -4.15 4.01 -14.69
C ASP A 165 -3.66 5.45 -14.60
N ALA A 166 -3.12 5.99 -15.69
CA ALA A 166 -2.74 7.40 -15.77
C ALA A 166 -3.94 8.34 -15.62
N ALA A 167 -5.14 7.94 -16.10
CA ALA A 167 -6.34 8.78 -16.01
C ALA A 167 -7.07 8.64 -14.68
N SER A 168 -7.17 7.43 -14.13
CA SER A 168 -8.08 7.11 -13.03
C SER A 168 -7.41 6.53 -11.78
N GLY A 169 -6.11 6.31 -11.81
CA GLY A 169 -5.37 5.56 -10.79
C GLY A 169 -5.34 4.06 -11.09
N ALA A 170 -4.48 3.34 -10.37
CA ALA A 170 -4.30 1.91 -10.54
C ALA A 170 -5.60 1.13 -10.36
N SER A 171 -5.91 0.28 -11.33
CA SER A 171 -7.16 -0.46 -11.36
C SER A 171 -7.03 -1.80 -12.11
N LEU A 172 -8.15 -2.48 -12.35
CA LEU A 172 -8.16 -3.73 -13.10
C LEU A 172 -7.85 -3.50 -14.60
N VAL A 173 -7.13 -4.44 -15.21
CA VAL A 173 -6.78 -4.42 -16.65
C VAL A 173 -8.01 -4.19 -17.53
N VAL A 174 -9.15 -4.79 -17.22
CA VAL A 174 -10.39 -4.60 -17.98
C VAL A 174 -10.88 -3.15 -17.98
N ARG A 175 -10.65 -2.41 -16.89
CA ARG A 175 -10.99 -0.98 -16.80
C ARG A 175 -10.00 -0.13 -17.61
N ALA A 176 -8.71 -0.48 -17.58
CA ALA A 176 -7.71 0.18 -18.40
C ALA A 176 -8.01 0.01 -19.89
N ILE A 177 -8.40 -1.21 -20.35
CA ILE A 177 -8.84 -1.47 -21.72
C ILE A 177 -10.08 -0.65 -22.08
N ALA A 178 -11.10 -0.62 -21.23
CA ALA A 178 -12.32 0.17 -21.47
C ALA A 178 -12.00 1.67 -21.57
N SER A 179 -11.13 2.19 -20.70
CA SER A 179 -10.66 3.58 -20.73
C SER A 179 -9.90 3.89 -22.03
N GLY A 180 -9.03 2.99 -22.50
CA GLY A 180 -8.32 3.14 -23.77
C GLY A 180 -9.26 3.19 -24.98
N ARG A 181 -10.28 2.32 -25.00
CA ARG A 181 -11.32 2.33 -26.05
C ARG A 181 -12.11 3.64 -26.07
N LYS A 182 -12.47 4.15 -24.88
CA LYS A 182 -13.13 5.44 -24.77
C LYS A 182 -12.24 6.57 -25.29
N ALA A 183 -10.98 6.61 -24.91
CA ALA A 183 -10.02 7.61 -25.40
C ALA A 183 -9.87 7.57 -26.92
N ALA A 184 -9.86 6.39 -27.54
CA ALA A 184 -9.84 6.26 -29.00
C ALA A 184 -11.06 6.90 -29.65
N THR A 185 -12.27 6.69 -29.10
CA THR A 185 -13.51 7.33 -29.59
C THR A 185 -13.46 8.85 -29.41
N ASP A 186 -12.94 9.32 -28.28
CA ASP A 186 -12.82 10.76 -27.99
C ASP A 186 -11.82 11.44 -28.95
N ILE A 187 -10.70 10.75 -29.28
CA ILE A 187 -9.72 11.21 -30.29
C ILE A 187 -10.34 11.27 -31.69
N ASP A 188 -11.06 10.21 -32.10
CA ASP A 188 -11.74 10.18 -33.41
C ASP A 188 -12.73 11.34 -33.54
N SER A 189 -13.53 11.58 -32.50
CA SER A 189 -14.45 12.70 -32.44
C SER A 189 -13.77 14.08 -32.45
N TYR A 190 -12.55 14.17 -31.87
CA TYR A 190 -11.76 15.40 -31.88
C TYR A 190 -11.18 15.70 -33.27
N LEU A 191 -10.71 14.67 -33.97
CA LEU A 191 -10.08 14.81 -35.30
C LEU A 191 -11.10 15.05 -36.44
N ASN A 192 -12.36 14.68 -36.22
CA ASN A 192 -13.44 14.83 -37.19
C ASN A 192 -14.35 16.06 -36.90
N LYS A 193 -13.90 17.00 -36.09
CA LYS A 193 -14.54 18.30 -35.94
C LYS A 193 -14.08 19.25 -37.00
#